data_e1a0870f7c7ee6d35933ee59dac66562
#
_entry.id   e1a0870f7c7ee6d35933ee59dac66562
#
_cell.length_a   1.000
_cell.length_b   1.000
_cell.length_c   1.000
_cell.angle_alpha   90.00
_cell.angle_beta   90.00
_cell.angle_gamma   90.00
#
_symmetry.space_group_name_H-M   'P 1'
#
loop_
_entity.id
_entity.type
_entity.pdbx_description
1 polymer ?
#
loop_
_entity_poly.entity_id
_entity_poly.type
_entity_poly.pdbx_seq_one_letter_code
_entity_poly.pdbx_strand_id
1 'polypeptide(L)' 'MLDRARELAARGHYPIMIEAVLKANGFAEADEWIDQPHIRRELKDIAGVVVIR' A
#
# COMPACT_ATOMS: atom_id res chain seq x y z
N MET A 1 -4.82 8.84 4.41
CA MET A 1 -4.74 7.49 3.78
C MET A 1 -3.38 7.19 3.19
N LEU A 2 -2.78 8.11 2.45
CA LEU A 2 -1.46 7.88 1.85
C LEU A 2 -0.38 7.63 2.89
N ASP A 3 -0.38 8.36 3.98
CA ASP A 3 0.60 8.17 5.06
C ASP A 3 0.51 6.77 5.66
N ARG A 4 -0.70 6.28 5.85
CA ARG A 4 -0.92 4.95 6.38
C ARG A 4 -0.46 3.89 5.39
N ALA A 5 -0.73 4.10 4.10
CA ALA A 5 -0.29 3.17 3.05
C ALA A 5 1.23 3.10 2.99
N ARG A 6 1.91 4.24 3.07
CA ARG A 6 3.38 4.28 3.08
C ARG A 6 3.96 3.59 4.30
N GLU A 7 3.32 3.76 5.44
CA GLU A 7 3.74 3.08 6.68
C GLU A 7 3.65 1.56 6.51
N LEU A 8 2.55 1.08 5.95
CA LEU A 8 2.38 -0.35 5.71
C LEU A 8 3.38 -0.88 4.68
N ALA A 9 3.64 -0.12 3.63
CA ALA A 9 4.64 -0.48 2.64
C ALA A 9 6.04 -0.57 3.26
N ALA A 10 6.36 0.35 4.16
CA ALA A 10 7.65 0.34 4.87
C ALA A 10 7.82 -0.88 5.77
N ARG A 11 6.73 -1.56 6.09
CA ARG A 11 6.75 -2.80 6.85
C ARG A 11 6.84 -4.04 5.97
N GLY A 12 6.93 -3.85 4.64
CA GLY A 12 7.01 -4.95 3.69
C GLY A 12 5.69 -5.41 3.12
N HIS A 13 4.61 -4.68 3.33
CA HIS A 13 3.30 -5.03 2.77
C HIS A 13 3.18 -4.53 1.33
N TYR A 14 2.89 -5.43 0.41
CA TYR A 14 2.63 -5.07 -0.98
C TYR A 14 1.26 -4.40 -1.13
N PRO A 15 1.01 -3.69 -2.26
CA PRO A 15 -0.23 -2.93 -2.43
C PRO A 15 -1.52 -3.73 -2.19
N ILE A 16 -1.56 -4.99 -2.57
CA ILE A 16 -2.75 -5.82 -2.37
C ILE A 16 -3.04 -6.03 -0.88
N MET A 17 -2.00 -6.17 -0.07
CA MET A 17 -2.14 -6.29 1.39
C MET A 17 -2.54 -4.95 2.01
N ILE A 18 -1.95 -3.86 1.52
CA ILE A 18 -2.27 -2.52 1.99
C ILE A 18 -3.74 -2.20 1.73
N GLU A 19 -4.23 -2.56 0.56
CA GLU A 19 -5.63 -2.38 0.20
C GLU A 19 -6.55 -3.10 1.20
N ALA A 20 -6.25 -4.35 1.51
CA ALA A 20 -7.04 -5.14 2.43
C ALA A 20 -7.05 -4.52 3.83
N VAL A 21 -5.90 -4.08 4.31
CA VAL A 21 -5.79 -3.45 5.64
C VAL A 21 -6.55 -2.13 5.69
N LEU A 22 -6.41 -1.30 4.66
CA LEU A 22 -7.10 -0.01 4.63
C LEU A 22 -8.61 -0.18 4.57
N LYS A 23 -9.10 -1.13 3.81
CA LYS A 23 -10.54 -1.43 3.77
C LYS A 23 -11.05 -1.87 5.14
N ALA A 24 -10.28 -2.68 5.84
CA ALA A 24 -10.63 -3.12 7.18
C ALA A 24 -10.63 -1.97 8.19
N ASN A 25 -9.88 -0.90 7.91
CA ASN A 25 -9.83 0.28 8.74
C ASN A 25 -10.82 1.37 8.35
N GLY A 26 -11.76 1.06 7.46
CA GLY A 26 -12.82 1.98 7.07
C GLY A 26 -12.56 2.82 5.82
N PHE A 27 -11.48 2.56 5.11
CA PHE A 27 -11.17 3.24 3.86
C PHE A 27 -11.74 2.47 2.68
N ALA A 28 -13.05 2.57 2.48
CA ALA A 28 -13.74 1.79 1.45
C ALA A 28 -13.26 2.09 0.03
N GLU A 29 -12.70 3.27 -0.19
CA GLU A 29 -12.20 3.70 -1.50
C GLU A 29 -10.74 3.33 -1.74
N ALA A 30 -10.13 2.60 -0.83
CA ALA A 30 -8.71 2.27 -0.93
C ALA A 30 -8.39 1.49 -2.20
N ASP A 31 -9.26 0.61 -2.65
CA ASP A 31 -9.06 -0.17 -3.86
C ASP A 31 -8.96 0.71 -5.10
N GLU A 32 -9.81 1.71 -5.23
CA GLU A 32 -9.77 2.64 -6.37
C GLU A 32 -8.50 3.50 -6.35
N TRP A 33 -8.12 3.92 -5.17
CA TRP A 33 -6.93 4.77 -4.98
C TRP A 33 -5.64 3.99 -5.26
N ILE A 34 -5.50 2.80 -4.70
CA ILE A 34 -4.30 1.97 -4.85
C ILE A 34 -4.17 1.42 -6.28
N ASP A 35 -5.28 1.30 -6.98
CA ASP A 35 -5.30 0.81 -8.36
C ASP A 35 -4.67 1.81 -9.35
N GLN A 36 -4.44 3.05 -8.92
CA GLN A 36 -3.75 4.02 -9.76
C GLN A 36 -2.30 3.58 -9.97
N PRO A 37 -1.83 3.54 -11.23
CA PRO A 37 -0.49 2.97 -11.53
C PRO A 37 0.65 3.62 -10.75
N HIS A 38 0.65 4.94 -10.60
CA HIS A 38 1.74 5.64 -9.90
C HIS A 38 1.76 5.35 -8.40
N ILE A 39 0.58 5.20 -7.78
CA ILE A 39 0.49 4.86 -6.36
C ILE A 39 0.94 3.43 -6.13
N ARG A 40 0.43 2.52 -6.93
CA ARG A 40 0.78 1.10 -6.84
C ARG A 40 2.27 0.87 -7.00
N ARG A 41 2.88 1.55 -7.97
CA ARG A 41 4.30 1.46 -8.22
C ARG A 41 5.12 1.99 -7.05
N GLU A 42 4.73 3.14 -6.50
CA GLU A 42 5.40 3.73 -5.36
C GLU A 42 5.38 2.78 -4.15
N LEU A 43 4.22 2.26 -3.82
CA LEU A 43 4.08 1.36 -2.68
C LEU A 43 4.83 0.05 -2.89
N LYS A 44 4.81 -0.47 -4.11
CA LYS A 44 5.53 -1.68 -4.46
C LYS A 44 7.04 -1.48 -4.34
N ASP A 45 7.54 -0.33 -4.77
CA ASP A 45 8.97 -0.01 -4.67
C ASP A 45 9.41 0.06 -3.20
N ILE A 46 8.62 0.71 -2.36
CA ILE A 46 8.91 0.80 -0.92
C ILE A 46 8.93 -0.60 -0.30
N ALA A 47 7.92 -1.39 -0.56
CA ALA A 47 7.83 -2.75 -0.02
C ALA A 47 8.96 -3.64 -0.53
N GLY A 48 9.30 -3.51 -1.81
CA GLY A 48 10.38 -4.28 -2.42
C GLY A 48 11.74 -4.00 -1.79
N VAL A 49 12.02 -2.76 -1.45
CA VAL A 49 13.28 -2.40 -0.78
C VAL A 49 13.38 -3.07 0.59
N VAL A 50 12.26 -3.13 1.32
CA VAL A 50 12.24 -3.76 2.64
C VAL A 50 12.39 -5.28 2.53
N VAL A 51 11.72 -5.89 1.57
CA VAL A 51 11.70 -7.36 1.42
C VAL A 51 13.02 -7.92 0.87
N ILE A 52 13.66 -7.19 -0.03
CA ILE A 52 14.91 -7.65 -0.68
C ILE A 52 16.09 -7.64 0.31
N ARG A 53 15.98 -6.91 1.36
CA ARG A 53 17.00 -6.92 2.41
C ARG A 53 16.93 -8.19 3.24
#